data_54bcd8be587cf41bb89b14a56ad1469f
#
_entry.id   54bcd8be587cf41bb89b14a56ad1469f
#
_cell.length_a   1.000
_cell.length_b   1.000
_cell.length_c   1.000
_cell.angle_alpha   90.00
_cell.angle_beta   90.00
_cell.angle_gamma   90.00
#
_symmetry.space_group_name_H-M   'P 1'
#
loop_
_entity.id
_entity.type
_entity.pdbx_description
1 polymer ?
#
loop_
_entity_poly.entity_id
_entity_poly.type
_entity_poly.pdbx_seq_one_letter_code
_entity_poly.pdbx_strand_id
1 'polypeptide(L)'
;MRIGIDCRYVRIGRHDGISRFTAGVVTNLPDRHDFVLLVNDERQLASLPDGMPWELIPAPTDAGEPLVARHVNRLGLDAVFSPMQTMGSRGRDYALVLTLHDLIYYRNRTPPREFSWPLRLGWRAFHLAWWPQRMLLNGADGVVTVSATTAGLIAAHRLTKRPVTVAYNAADPAAVRSPADGRSRTLVYMGSFMPYKNVETLVAALPLLGADWTLHCMSRVTEADRARLSALAGPGAVVFHDGASDEEYLDALRSATALVTASYDEGFGIPLVEAMGVGTPVAVSDIPIFREIGGDVAEYFDPASPSAVAAAVRRVESRWDQASAASIERAGRFRWSDSAEQVVQAVERAVEARG
;
A
#
# COMPACT_ATOMS: atom_id res chain seq x y z
N MET A 1 15.07 -12.15 -21.66
CA MET A 1 15.87 -11.99 -20.42
C MET A 1 15.31 -12.89 -19.36
N ARG A 2 16.17 -13.34 -18.44
CA ARG A 2 15.76 -14.11 -17.27
C ARG A 2 15.74 -13.18 -16.05
N ILE A 3 14.55 -12.90 -15.54
CA ILE A 3 14.30 -11.85 -14.53
C ILE A 3 13.84 -12.50 -13.23
N GLY A 4 14.55 -12.23 -12.12
CA GLY A 4 14.10 -12.61 -10.78
C GLY A 4 13.13 -11.60 -10.20
N ILE A 5 12.03 -12.08 -9.59
CA ILE A 5 11.10 -11.25 -8.84
C ILE A 5 11.22 -11.61 -7.35
N ASP A 6 11.61 -10.67 -6.54
CA ASP A 6 11.78 -10.88 -5.08
C ASP A 6 10.41 -10.96 -4.39
N CYS A 7 9.94 -12.18 -4.18
CA CYS A 7 8.67 -12.49 -3.52
C CYS A 7 8.79 -12.75 -2.00
N ARG A 8 9.96 -12.55 -1.39
CA ARG A 8 10.21 -12.77 0.04
C ARG A 8 9.37 -11.92 0.97
N TYR A 9 8.76 -10.86 0.44
CA TYR A 9 7.85 -9.97 1.16
C TYR A 9 6.37 -10.34 1.01
N VAL A 10 6.06 -11.38 0.24
CA VAL A 10 4.69 -11.94 0.16
C VAL A 10 4.39 -12.61 1.50
N ARG A 11 3.34 -12.16 2.17
CA ARG A 11 2.95 -12.68 3.48
C ARG A 11 2.13 -13.95 3.35
N ILE A 12 2.39 -14.91 4.24
CA ILE A 12 1.68 -16.16 4.32
C ILE A 12 0.34 -15.94 5.01
N GLY A 13 -0.75 -16.35 4.36
CA GLY A 13 -2.11 -16.35 4.91
C GLY A 13 -2.82 -14.99 4.99
N ARG A 14 -2.16 -13.91 4.64
CA ARG A 14 -2.80 -12.57 4.50
C ARG A 14 -1.92 -11.65 3.69
N HIS A 15 -2.52 -10.69 2.98
CA HIS A 15 -1.77 -9.64 2.29
C HIS A 15 -1.70 -8.34 3.13
N ASP A 16 -0.53 -7.71 3.13
CA ASP A 16 -0.38 -6.28 3.41
C ASP A 16 -0.14 -5.53 2.09
N GLY A 17 0.05 -4.21 2.13
CA GLY A 17 0.23 -3.41 0.91
C GLY A 17 1.39 -3.86 0.02
N ILE A 18 2.52 -4.28 0.62
CA ILE A 18 3.71 -4.75 -0.13
C ILE A 18 3.43 -6.12 -0.75
N SER A 19 2.79 -7.01 0.01
CA SER A 19 2.40 -8.33 -0.45
C SER A 19 1.38 -8.24 -1.61
N ARG A 20 0.39 -7.34 -1.52
CA ARG A 20 -0.59 -7.08 -2.61
C ARG A 20 0.09 -6.51 -3.85
N PHE A 21 0.98 -5.53 -3.68
CA PHE A 21 1.76 -4.99 -4.80
C PHE A 21 2.56 -6.09 -5.51
N THR A 22 3.28 -6.92 -4.75
CA THR A 22 4.09 -8.00 -5.30
C THR A 22 3.22 -9.02 -6.05
N ALA A 23 2.16 -9.52 -5.44
CA ALA A 23 1.26 -10.49 -6.05
C ALA A 23 0.56 -9.91 -7.29
N GLY A 24 0.06 -8.66 -7.21
CA GLY A 24 -0.58 -7.98 -8.33
C GLY A 24 0.36 -7.79 -9.52
N VAL A 25 1.60 -7.38 -9.30
CA VAL A 25 2.62 -7.30 -10.36
C VAL A 25 2.91 -8.67 -10.94
N VAL A 26 3.18 -9.69 -10.10
CA VAL A 26 3.53 -11.05 -10.57
C VAL A 26 2.41 -11.67 -11.40
N THR A 27 1.16 -11.52 -10.97
CA THR A 27 -0.01 -12.07 -11.69
C THR A 27 -0.22 -11.45 -13.08
N ASN A 28 0.32 -10.23 -13.29
CA ASN A 28 0.12 -9.48 -14.54
C ASN A 28 1.41 -9.25 -15.32
N LEU A 29 2.46 -10.05 -15.08
CA LEU A 29 3.71 -9.97 -15.83
C LEU A 29 3.47 -10.30 -17.33
N PRO A 30 4.06 -9.54 -18.26
CA PRO A 30 3.93 -9.83 -19.69
C PRO A 30 4.78 -11.05 -20.11
N ASP A 31 4.33 -11.81 -21.10
CA ASP A 31 4.96 -13.07 -21.55
C ASP A 31 6.27 -12.90 -22.33
N ARG A 32 6.84 -11.70 -22.42
CA ARG A 32 8.02 -11.42 -23.24
C ARG A 32 9.37 -11.73 -22.59
N HIS A 33 9.38 -12.20 -21.32
CA HIS A 33 10.58 -12.55 -20.56
C HIS A 33 10.36 -13.83 -19.75
N ASP A 34 11.46 -14.46 -19.33
CA ASP A 34 11.44 -15.60 -18.42
C ASP A 34 11.52 -15.10 -16.98
N PHE A 35 10.46 -15.28 -16.20
CA PHE A 35 10.39 -14.84 -14.82
C PHE A 35 10.65 -15.99 -13.85
N VAL A 36 11.40 -15.70 -12.76
CA VAL A 36 11.70 -16.63 -11.68
C VAL A 36 11.32 -15.97 -10.35
N LEU A 37 10.46 -16.61 -9.57
CA LEU A 37 10.05 -16.12 -8.26
C LEU A 37 11.13 -16.44 -7.22
N LEU A 38 11.62 -15.45 -6.50
CA LEU A 38 12.59 -15.60 -5.43
C LEU A 38 11.83 -15.58 -4.09
N VAL A 39 11.71 -16.72 -3.44
CA VAL A 39 10.98 -16.89 -2.18
C VAL A 39 11.93 -17.30 -1.05
N ASN A 40 11.56 -17.10 0.19
CA ASN A 40 12.30 -17.64 1.35
C ASN A 40 11.48 -18.70 2.12
N ASP A 41 10.25 -18.93 1.72
CA ASP A 41 9.36 -19.96 2.27
C ASP A 41 8.39 -20.39 1.17
N GLU A 42 8.32 -21.70 0.90
CA GLU A 42 7.45 -22.27 -0.16
C GLU A 42 5.96 -21.94 0.04
N ARG A 43 5.53 -21.71 1.28
CA ARG A 43 4.14 -21.32 1.59
C ARG A 43 3.75 -19.96 0.98
N GLN A 44 4.72 -19.13 0.59
CA GLN A 44 4.48 -17.87 -0.13
C GLN A 44 3.87 -18.10 -1.52
N LEU A 45 4.16 -19.26 -2.13
CA LEU A 45 3.65 -19.62 -3.46
C LEU A 45 2.12 -19.73 -3.51
N ALA A 46 1.47 -20.04 -2.37
CA ALA A 46 0.01 -20.13 -2.29
C ALA A 46 -0.71 -18.78 -2.60
N SER A 47 0.03 -17.67 -2.60
CA SER A 47 -0.47 -16.33 -2.93
C SER A 47 0.06 -15.79 -4.27
N LEU A 48 0.65 -16.65 -5.09
CA LEU A 48 1.29 -16.31 -6.37
C LEU A 48 0.73 -17.23 -7.46
N PRO A 49 0.84 -16.88 -8.75
CA PRO A 49 0.38 -17.73 -9.84
C PRO A 49 1.04 -19.11 -9.86
N ASP A 50 0.25 -20.14 -10.09
CA ASP A 50 0.73 -21.51 -10.23
C ASP A 50 1.62 -21.70 -11.47
N GLY A 51 2.57 -22.63 -11.36
CA GLY A 51 3.38 -23.09 -12.49
C GLY A 51 4.55 -22.17 -12.86
N MET A 52 4.76 -21.05 -12.19
CA MET A 52 5.94 -20.21 -12.39
C MET A 52 7.20 -20.86 -11.80
N PRO A 53 8.36 -20.80 -12.47
CA PRO A 53 9.65 -21.18 -11.90
C PRO A 53 9.93 -20.37 -10.61
N TRP A 54 10.48 -21.04 -9.60
CA TRP A 54 10.85 -20.39 -8.35
C TRP A 54 12.14 -20.94 -7.75
N GLU A 55 12.77 -20.15 -6.89
CA GLU A 55 14.00 -20.49 -6.19
C GLU A 55 13.95 -20.04 -4.72
N LEU A 56 14.49 -20.88 -3.82
CA LEU A 56 14.64 -20.52 -2.42
C LEU A 56 15.92 -19.69 -2.21
N ILE A 57 15.75 -18.51 -1.62
CA ILE A 57 16.86 -17.64 -1.23
C ILE A 57 16.75 -17.23 0.25
N PRO A 58 17.83 -16.76 0.90
CA PRO A 58 17.80 -16.35 2.30
C PRO A 58 16.72 -15.30 2.60
N ALA A 59 16.15 -15.35 3.82
CA ALA A 59 15.13 -14.41 4.24
C ALA A 59 15.67 -12.97 4.34
N PRO A 60 14.83 -11.93 4.09
CA PRO A 60 15.27 -10.54 4.17
C PRO A 60 15.73 -10.09 5.55
N THR A 61 15.41 -10.87 6.58
CA THR A 61 15.80 -10.61 7.98
C THR A 61 17.04 -11.37 8.41
N ASP A 62 17.62 -12.21 7.55
CA ASP A 62 18.82 -12.97 7.85
C ASP A 62 20.05 -12.06 7.93
N ALA A 63 20.98 -12.39 8.79
CA ALA A 63 22.24 -11.67 8.92
C ALA A 63 23.07 -11.65 7.61
N GLY A 64 22.82 -12.59 6.71
CA GLY A 64 23.43 -12.71 5.39
C GLY A 64 22.81 -11.80 4.32
N GLU A 65 21.70 -11.10 4.59
CA GLU A 65 20.99 -10.26 3.59
C GLU A 65 21.92 -9.27 2.85
N PRO A 66 22.91 -8.60 3.46
CA PRO A 66 23.83 -7.73 2.73
C PRO A 66 24.64 -8.46 1.64
N LEU A 67 24.75 -9.77 1.71
CA LEU A 67 25.50 -10.64 0.77
C LEU A 67 24.57 -11.52 -0.07
N VAL A 68 23.25 -11.36 -0.02
CA VAL A 68 22.26 -12.16 -0.76
C VAL A 68 22.56 -12.18 -2.26
N ALA A 69 23.12 -11.10 -2.80
CA ALA A 69 23.55 -11.02 -4.19
C ALA A 69 24.46 -12.17 -4.62
N ARG A 70 25.34 -12.69 -3.75
CA ARG A 70 26.21 -13.84 -4.05
C ARG A 70 25.44 -15.14 -4.26
N HIS A 71 24.31 -15.28 -3.58
CA HIS A 71 23.40 -16.41 -3.79
C HIS A 71 22.66 -16.26 -5.12
N VAL A 72 22.11 -15.08 -5.37
CA VAL A 72 21.33 -14.77 -6.57
C VAL A 72 22.18 -14.84 -7.84
N ASN A 73 23.45 -14.44 -7.81
CA ASN A 73 24.37 -14.56 -8.96
C ASN A 73 24.46 -15.99 -9.50
N ARG A 74 24.32 -17.04 -8.64
CA ARG A 74 24.38 -18.44 -9.09
C ARG A 74 23.18 -18.86 -9.92
N LEU A 75 22.10 -18.08 -9.88
CA LEU A 75 20.88 -18.36 -10.65
C LEU A 75 20.98 -17.90 -12.11
N GLY A 76 22.02 -17.16 -12.49
CA GLY A 76 22.23 -16.67 -13.86
C GLY A 76 21.11 -15.76 -14.36
N LEU A 77 20.66 -14.84 -13.50
CA LEU A 77 19.63 -13.86 -13.83
C LEU A 77 20.24 -12.62 -14.50
N ASP A 78 19.59 -12.09 -15.52
CA ASP A 78 19.95 -10.82 -16.14
C ASP A 78 19.60 -9.63 -15.24
N ALA A 79 18.47 -9.74 -14.51
CA ALA A 79 17.98 -8.71 -13.62
C ALA A 79 17.19 -9.27 -12.44
N VAL A 80 17.06 -8.44 -11.38
CA VAL A 80 16.16 -8.69 -10.25
C VAL A 80 15.34 -7.43 -9.98
N PHE A 81 14.04 -7.61 -9.82
CA PHE A 81 13.14 -6.62 -9.26
C PHE A 81 12.81 -6.98 -7.81
N SER A 82 13.00 -6.05 -6.88
CA SER A 82 12.57 -6.20 -5.49
C SER A 82 11.48 -5.19 -5.14
N PRO A 83 10.34 -5.63 -4.56
CA PRO A 83 9.28 -4.76 -4.09
C PRO A 83 9.66 -3.95 -2.83
N MET A 84 10.93 -3.99 -2.42
CA MET A 84 11.47 -3.27 -1.27
C MET A 84 12.80 -2.59 -1.60
N GLN A 85 13.17 -1.58 -0.79
CA GLN A 85 14.42 -0.85 -0.94
C GLN A 85 15.63 -1.50 -0.25
N THR A 86 15.48 -2.66 0.39
CA THR A 86 16.47 -3.22 1.33
C THR A 86 17.18 -4.47 0.83
N MET A 87 17.00 -4.89 -0.41
CA MET A 87 17.71 -6.05 -0.95
C MET A 87 19.21 -5.78 -1.06
N GLY A 88 20.02 -6.72 -0.53
CA GLY A 88 21.48 -6.63 -0.56
C GLY A 88 22.03 -6.67 -1.98
N SER A 89 22.86 -5.68 -2.34
CA SER A 89 23.33 -5.47 -3.71
C SER A 89 24.85 -5.66 -3.90
N ARG A 90 25.58 -5.93 -2.82
CA ARG A 90 27.05 -5.99 -2.87
C ARG A 90 27.56 -7.21 -3.62
N GLY A 91 28.27 -6.96 -4.72
CA GLY A 91 28.89 -8.03 -5.54
C GLY A 91 27.90 -8.72 -6.46
N ARG A 92 26.79 -8.06 -6.83
CA ARG A 92 25.82 -8.57 -7.79
C ARG A 92 26.35 -8.47 -9.23
N ASP A 93 26.00 -9.46 -10.05
CA ASP A 93 26.32 -9.53 -11.48
C ASP A 93 25.14 -9.17 -12.38
N TYR A 94 23.93 -9.04 -11.80
CA TYR A 94 22.66 -8.72 -12.47
C TYR A 94 22.25 -7.25 -12.29
N ALA A 95 21.36 -6.74 -13.13
CA ALA A 95 20.74 -5.46 -12.94
C ALA A 95 19.73 -5.52 -11.76
N LEU A 96 19.65 -4.48 -10.93
CA LEU A 96 18.79 -4.45 -9.76
C LEU A 96 17.86 -3.23 -9.80
N VAL A 97 16.56 -3.48 -9.68
CA VAL A 97 15.54 -2.46 -9.50
C VAL A 97 14.89 -2.63 -8.13
N LEU A 98 14.93 -1.58 -7.31
CA LEU A 98 14.36 -1.56 -5.97
C LEU A 98 13.10 -0.71 -5.94
N THR A 99 12.19 -1.00 -5.01
CA THR A 99 10.97 -0.22 -4.81
C THR A 99 11.04 0.60 -3.52
N LEU A 100 10.67 1.88 -3.60
CA LEU A 100 10.42 2.73 -2.43
C LEU A 100 8.93 3.11 -2.41
N HIS A 101 8.17 2.50 -1.49
CA HIS A 101 6.73 2.71 -1.39
C HIS A 101 6.35 4.09 -0.85
N ASP A 102 7.03 4.53 0.19
CA ASP A 102 6.76 5.81 0.85
C ASP A 102 7.96 6.32 1.66
N LEU A 103 7.78 7.49 2.24
CA LEU A 103 8.72 8.14 3.15
C LEU A 103 8.03 8.52 4.48
N ILE A 104 6.91 7.86 4.81
CA ILE A 104 6.08 8.14 5.98
C ILE A 104 6.92 8.18 7.26
N TYR A 105 7.83 7.24 7.40
CA TYR A 105 8.63 7.10 8.62
C TYR A 105 9.72 8.17 8.82
N TYR A 106 10.04 8.93 7.79
CA TYR A 106 10.89 10.13 7.95
C TYR A 106 10.15 11.28 8.61
N ARG A 107 8.83 11.35 8.46
CA ARG A 107 7.95 12.34 9.09
C ARG A 107 7.34 11.79 10.39
N ASN A 108 6.87 10.55 10.37
CA ASN A 108 6.21 9.88 11.49
C ASN A 108 7.15 8.84 12.12
N ARG A 109 8.10 9.30 12.93
CA ARG A 109 9.21 8.50 13.49
C ARG A 109 8.80 7.57 14.62
N THR A 110 7.64 6.93 14.51
CA THR A 110 7.17 5.90 15.44
C THR A 110 7.48 4.53 14.84
N PRO A 111 8.45 3.78 15.40
CA PRO A 111 8.79 2.46 14.88
C PRO A 111 7.63 1.48 15.04
N PRO A 112 7.51 0.46 14.15
CA PRO A 112 6.54 -0.61 14.30
C PRO A 112 6.57 -1.24 15.69
N ARG A 113 5.40 -1.56 16.21
CA ARG A 113 5.25 -2.07 17.60
C ARG A 113 5.87 -3.47 17.77
N GLU A 114 5.97 -4.23 16.69
CA GLU A 114 6.51 -5.60 16.66
C GLU A 114 8.04 -5.65 16.81
N PHE A 115 8.74 -4.52 16.62
CA PHE A 115 10.19 -4.48 16.70
C PHE A 115 10.69 -4.57 18.13
N SER A 116 11.72 -5.40 18.36
CA SER A 116 12.46 -5.42 19.61
C SER A 116 13.15 -4.08 19.88
N TRP A 117 13.48 -3.78 21.13
CA TRP A 117 14.01 -2.46 21.50
C TRP A 117 15.33 -2.09 20.76
N PRO A 118 16.30 -3.01 20.52
CA PRO A 118 17.51 -2.65 19.78
C PRO A 118 17.19 -2.32 18.31
N LEU A 119 16.26 -3.09 17.71
CA LEU A 119 15.81 -2.85 16.34
C LEU A 119 15.08 -1.52 16.21
N ARG A 120 14.27 -1.13 17.21
CA ARG A 120 13.60 0.19 17.27
C ARG A 120 14.59 1.34 17.33
N LEU A 121 15.70 1.16 18.07
CA LEU A 121 16.75 2.17 18.16
C LEU A 121 17.49 2.33 16.82
N GLY A 122 17.90 1.22 16.20
CA GLY A 122 18.53 1.22 14.86
C GLY A 122 17.59 1.80 13.78
N TRP A 123 16.31 1.46 13.84
CA TRP A 123 15.30 1.99 12.95
C TRP A 123 15.13 3.52 13.10
N ARG A 124 15.10 4.03 14.34
CA ARG A 124 15.07 5.48 14.59
C ARG A 124 16.33 6.16 14.05
N ALA A 125 17.51 5.59 14.31
CA ALA A 125 18.77 6.12 13.80
C ALA A 125 18.79 6.17 12.25
N PHE A 126 18.28 5.14 11.59
CA PHE A 126 18.15 5.09 10.13
C PHE A 126 17.30 6.27 9.60
N HIS A 127 16.16 6.56 10.23
CA HIS A 127 15.23 7.60 9.79
C HIS A 127 15.55 9.02 10.30
N LEU A 128 16.69 9.20 11.00
CA LEU A 128 17.16 10.56 11.37
C LEU A 128 17.82 11.29 10.21
N ALA A 129 18.34 10.57 9.21
CA ALA A 129 19.08 11.14 8.11
C ALA A 129 18.75 10.46 6.77
N TRP A 130 18.85 11.20 5.69
CA TRP A 130 18.57 10.71 4.33
C TRP A 130 19.71 9.87 3.72
N TRP A 131 20.92 9.90 4.31
CA TRP A 131 22.08 9.24 3.71
C TRP A 131 21.94 7.70 3.66
N PRO A 132 21.34 7.00 4.64
CA PRO A 132 21.19 5.55 4.53
C PRO A 132 20.26 5.17 3.37
N GLN A 133 19.15 5.90 3.21
CA GLN A 133 18.23 5.70 2.09
C GLN A 133 18.90 5.98 0.75
N ARG A 134 19.71 7.07 0.67
CA ARG A 134 20.50 7.37 -0.54
C ARG A 134 21.48 6.26 -0.88
N MET A 135 22.14 5.67 0.11
CA MET A 135 23.08 4.58 -0.09
C MET A 135 22.36 3.34 -0.66
N LEU A 136 21.21 2.97 -0.10
CA LEU A 136 20.41 1.84 -0.58
C LEU A 136 19.95 2.06 -2.03
N LEU A 137 19.28 3.16 -2.31
CA LEU A 137 18.71 3.41 -3.64
C LEU A 137 19.77 3.60 -4.74
N ASN A 138 20.93 4.17 -4.41
CA ASN A 138 22.02 4.30 -5.38
C ASN A 138 22.83 3.01 -5.56
N GLY A 139 22.64 2.00 -4.72
CA GLY A 139 23.16 0.64 -4.91
C GLY A 139 22.41 -0.14 -6.00
N ALA A 140 21.22 0.30 -6.40
CA ALA A 140 20.46 -0.24 -7.51
C ALA A 140 20.81 0.43 -8.85
N ASP A 141 20.25 -0.06 -9.95
CA ASP A 141 20.33 0.53 -11.30
C ASP A 141 19.07 1.32 -11.65
N GLY A 142 17.94 0.98 -11.03
CA GLY A 142 16.68 1.69 -11.16
C GLY A 142 15.88 1.68 -9.86
N VAL A 143 14.93 2.60 -9.74
CA VAL A 143 14.03 2.70 -8.59
C VAL A 143 12.59 2.76 -9.08
N VAL A 144 11.72 1.94 -8.48
CA VAL A 144 10.28 2.00 -8.66
C VAL A 144 9.65 2.66 -7.43
N THR A 145 8.58 3.39 -7.62
CA THR A 145 7.73 3.90 -6.55
C THR A 145 6.26 3.79 -6.94
N VAL A 146 5.36 3.83 -5.94
CA VAL A 146 3.95 3.54 -6.15
C VAL A 146 3.08 4.79 -6.38
N SER A 147 3.70 5.98 -6.42
CA SER A 147 2.97 7.23 -6.66
C SER A 147 3.88 8.34 -7.21
N ALA A 148 3.31 9.28 -7.97
CA ALA A 148 4.02 10.49 -8.39
C ALA A 148 4.35 11.39 -7.19
N THR A 149 3.51 11.39 -6.15
CA THR A 149 3.78 12.06 -4.87
C THR A 149 5.08 11.55 -4.24
N THR A 150 5.27 10.24 -4.14
CA THR A 150 6.52 9.67 -3.62
C THR A 150 7.70 9.93 -4.57
N ALA A 151 7.50 9.86 -5.89
CA ALA A 151 8.54 10.23 -6.86
C ALA A 151 8.99 11.69 -6.69
N GLY A 152 8.04 12.60 -6.46
CA GLY A 152 8.32 14.00 -6.15
C GLY A 152 9.14 14.17 -4.85
N LEU A 153 8.84 13.40 -3.81
CA LEU A 153 9.60 13.40 -2.55
C LEU A 153 11.01 12.84 -2.74
N ILE A 154 11.17 11.76 -3.53
CA ILE A 154 12.49 11.21 -3.90
C ILE A 154 13.35 12.30 -4.57
N ALA A 155 12.78 13.01 -5.52
CA ALA A 155 13.46 14.11 -6.23
C ALA A 155 13.78 15.28 -5.29
N ALA A 156 12.81 15.76 -4.51
CA ALA A 156 12.98 16.89 -3.58
C ALA A 156 14.09 16.65 -2.55
N HIS A 157 14.18 15.42 -2.04
CA HIS A 157 15.22 15.02 -1.08
C HIS A 157 16.49 14.47 -1.75
N ARG A 158 16.55 14.44 -3.09
CA ARG A 158 17.69 13.92 -3.87
C ARG A 158 18.14 12.55 -3.40
N LEU A 159 17.17 11.62 -3.25
CA LEU A 159 17.43 10.32 -2.64
C LEU A 159 18.18 9.36 -3.56
N THR A 160 18.07 9.54 -4.87
CA THR A 160 18.79 8.73 -5.86
C THR A 160 19.18 9.55 -7.08
N LYS A 161 20.23 9.07 -7.78
CA LYS A 161 20.63 9.50 -9.12
C LYS A 161 20.13 8.53 -10.20
N ARG A 162 19.51 7.42 -9.79
CA ARG A 162 18.99 6.39 -10.68
C ARG A 162 17.64 6.81 -11.27
N PRO A 163 17.28 6.31 -12.45
CA PRO A 163 15.95 6.52 -13.01
C PRO A 163 14.87 6.09 -12.01
N VAL A 164 13.81 6.89 -11.86
CA VAL A 164 12.66 6.60 -11.00
C VAL A 164 11.46 6.39 -11.89
N THR A 165 10.80 5.24 -11.73
CA THR A 165 9.59 4.86 -12.47
C THR A 165 8.41 4.77 -11.49
N VAL A 166 7.26 5.32 -11.87
CA VAL A 166 6.02 5.17 -11.09
C VAL A 166 5.26 3.95 -11.60
N ALA A 167 5.04 2.98 -10.73
CA ALA A 167 4.16 1.83 -10.94
C ALA A 167 3.09 1.87 -9.84
N TYR A 168 1.90 2.35 -10.16
CA TYR A 168 0.82 2.52 -9.20
C TYR A 168 0.36 1.19 -8.60
N ASN A 169 -0.07 1.19 -7.34
CA ASN A 169 -0.90 0.08 -6.87
C ASN A 169 -2.26 0.09 -7.58
N ALA A 170 -2.92 -1.06 -7.56
CA ALA A 170 -4.28 -1.20 -8.04
C ALA A 170 -5.14 -1.94 -7.01
N ALA A 171 -6.41 -2.10 -7.28
CA ALA A 171 -7.29 -3.03 -6.58
C ALA A 171 -7.43 -4.31 -7.39
N ASP A 172 -7.65 -5.43 -6.69
CA ASP A 172 -8.02 -6.66 -7.35
C ASP A 172 -9.44 -6.54 -7.93
N PRO A 173 -9.72 -7.19 -9.08
CA PRO A 173 -11.05 -7.15 -9.66
C PRO A 173 -12.10 -7.65 -8.66
N ALA A 174 -13.10 -6.82 -8.38
CA ALA A 174 -14.20 -7.16 -7.50
C ALA A 174 -15.54 -6.80 -8.16
N ALA A 175 -16.60 -7.50 -7.78
CA ALA A 175 -17.94 -7.18 -8.26
C ALA A 175 -18.33 -5.77 -7.82
N VAL A 176 -18.73 -4.96 -8.77
CA VAL A 176 -19.31 -3.63 -8.51
C VAL A 176 -20.62 -3.83 -7.76
N ARG A 177 -20.92 -2.94 -6.82
CA ARG A 177 -22.19 -2.98 -6.09
C ARG A 177 -23.40 -2.93 -7.04
N SER A 178 -24.44 -3.62 -6.62
CA SER A 178 -25.75 -3.60 -7.28
C SER A 178 -26.66 -2.53 -6.63
N PRO A 179 -27.63 -1.94 -7.35
CA PRO A 179 -28.68 -1.14 -6.73
C PRO A 179 -29.46 -1.88 -5.64
N ALA A 180 -29.48 -3.22 -5.71
CA ALA A 180 -30.13 -4.09 -4.70
C ALA A 180 -29.35 -4.19 -3.38
N ASP A 181 -28.05 -3.86 -3.35
CA ASP A 181 -27.21 -3.98 -2.15
C ASP A 181 -27.62 -2.99 -1.03
N GLY A 182 -28.51 -2.07 -1.34
CA GLY A 182 -28.93 -1.05 -0.38
C GLY A 182 -27.79 -0.09 0.01
N ARG A 183 -28.12 0.91 0.80
CA ARG A 183 -27.12 1.84 1.36
C ARG A 183 -27.43 2.04 2.85
N SER A 184 -26.45 1.76 3.67
CA SER A 184 -26.52 1.99 5.11
C SER A 184 -25.78 3.28 5.49
N ARG A 185 -26.13 3.89 6.62
CA ARG A 185 -25.38 5.00 7.21
C ARG A 185 -24.13 4.48 7.91
N THR A 186 -23.31 3.78 7.13
CA THR A 186 -22.07 3.14 7.57
C THR A 186 -20.89 3.78 6.87
N LEU A 187 -19.86 4.05 7.63
CA LEU A 187 -18.52 4.42 7.15
C LEU A 187 -17.60 3.23 7.32
N VAL A 188 -16.73 2.99 6.35
CA VAL A 188 -15.72 1.93 6.42
C VAL A 188 -14.34 2.54 6.54
N TYR A 189 -13.56 2.02 7.47
CA TYR A 189 -12.13 2.31 7.63
C TYR A 189 -11.32 1.03 7.49
N MET A 190 -10.29 1.06 6.62
CA MET A 190 -9.31 -0.01 6.46
C MET A 190 -7.90 0.57 6.62
N GLY A 191 -7.16 0.11 7.62
CA GLY A 191 -5.80 0.55 7.90
C GLY A 191 -5.35 0.25 9.32
N SER A 192 -4.07 0.44 9.61
CA SER A 192 -3.53 0.29 10.97
C SER A 192 -4.02 1.43 11.90
N PHE A 193 -3.88 1.22 13.20
CA PHE A 193 -4.20 2.23 14.23
C PHE A 193 -2.94 3.01 14.67
N MET A 194 -1.98 3.20 13.77
CA MET A 194 -0.82 4.04 14.03
C MET A 194 -1.23 5.52 14.15
N PRO A 195 -0.54 6.34 14.95
CA PRO A 195 -0.95 7.73 15.20
C PRO A 195 -1.15 8.59 13.94
N TYR A 196 -0.34 8.36 12.90
CA TYR A 196 -0.47 9.11 11.65
C TYR A 196 -1.72 8.75 10.83
N LYS A 197 -2.39 7.63 11.14
CA LYS A 197 -3.66 7.23 10.53
C LYS A 197 -4.85 8.00 11.10
N ASN A 198 -4.69 8.59 12.30
CA ASN A 198 -5.61 9.57 12.91
C ASN A 198 -7.08 9.10 12.95
N VAL A 199 -7.29 7.85 13.33
CA VAL A 199 -8.64 7.24 13.39
C VAL A 199 -9.53 7.96 14.42
N GLU A 200 -8.93 8.59 15.42
CA GLU A 200 -9.58 9.39 16.44
C GLU A 200 -10.45 10.50 15.87
N THR A 201 -9.98 11.18 14.83
CA THR A 201 -10.74 12.25 14.18
C THR A 201 -11.98 11.70 13.45
N LEU A 202 -11.90 10.50 12.87
CA LEU A 202 -13.06 9.82 12.28
C LEU A 202 -14.10 9.48 13.34
N VAL A 203 -13.65 8.92 14.46
CA VAL A 203 -14.53 8.58 15.61
C VAL A 203 -15.18 9.82 16.19
N ALA A 204 -14.41 10.90 16.38
CA ALA A 204 -14.92 12.18 16.89
C ALA A 204 -15.93 12.87 15.97
N ALA A 205 -15.97 12.51 14.68
CA ALA A 205 -16.94 13.02 13.72
C ALA A 205 -18.32 12.33 13.82
N LEU A 206 -18.41 11.12 14.37
CA LEU A 206 -19.67 10.35 14.39
C LEU A 206 -20.83 11.06 15.13
N PRO A 207 -20.62 11.67 16.33
CA PRO A 207 -21.70 12.42 16.98
C PRO A 207 -22.24 13.60 16.15
N LEU A 208 -21.40 14.16 15.26
CA LEU A 208 -21.78 15.27 14.38
C LEU A 208 -22.61 14.79 13.17
N LEU A 209 -22.51 13.51 12.82
CA LEU A 209 -23.31 12.88 11.76
C LEU A 209 -24.69 12.45 12.25
N GLY A 210 -24.83 12.05 13.51
CA GLY A 210 -26.06 11.57 14.12
C GLY A 210 -25.93 10.16 14.69
N ALA A 211 -26.88 9.78 15.56
CA ALA A 211 -26.81 8.52 16.32
C ALA A 211 -26.99 7.24 15.46
N ASP A 212 -27.45 7.37 14.24
CA ASP A 212 -27.68 6.29 13.29
C ASP A 212 -26.47 6.01 12.37
N TRP A 213 -25.36 6.74 12.57
CA TRP A 213 -24.11 6.50 11.86
C TRP A 213 -23.17 5.58 12.62
N THR A 214 -22.55 4.64 11.91
CA THR A 214 -21.55 3.73 12.44
C THR A 214 -20.26 3.77 11.63
N LEU A 215 -19.12 3.58 12.31
CA LEU A 215 -17.81 3.41 11.69
C LEU A 215 -17.37 1.96 11.86
N HIS A 216 -17.20 1.25 10.75
CA HIS A 216 -16.68 -0.11 10.71
C HIS A 216 -15.16 -0.09 10.49
N CYS A 217 -14.41 -0.50 11.51
CA CYS A 217 -12.97 -0.66 11.47
C CYS A 217 -12.64 -2.11 11.10
N MET A 218 -12.17 -2.35 9.87
CA MET A 218 -12.02 -3.69 9.31
C MET A 218 -10.71 -4.38 9.74
N SER A 219 -9.67 -3.62 10.02
CA SER A 219 -8.35 -4.15 10.39
C SER A 219 -8.30 -4.67 11.82
N ARG A 220 -7.29 -5.52 12.10
CA ARG A 220 -7.00 -5.98 13.46
C ARG A 220 -6.71 -4.80 14.38
N VAL A 221 -7.29 -4.86 15.58
CA VAL A 221 -7.19 -3.82 16.59
C VAL A 221 -6.58 -4.39 17.88
N THR A 222 -5.69 -3.63 18.52
CA THR A 222 -5.23 -3.98 19.88
C THR A 222 -6.29 -3.62 20.90
N GLU A 223 -6.31 -4.31 22.05
CA GLU A 223 -7.24 -3.99 23.13
C GLU A 223 -7.08 -2.52 23.61
N ALA A 224 -5.85 -2.01 23.62
CA ALA A 224 -5.57 -0.63 23.99
C ALA A 224 -6.16 0.38 22.97
N ASP A 225 -6.05 0.10 21.65
CA ASP A 225 -6.63 0.95 20.61
C ASP A 225 -8.16 0.86 20.63
N ARG A 226 -8.72 -0.35 20.83
CA ARG A 226 -10.16 -0.55 21.00
C ARG A 226 -10.72 0.27 22.17
N ALA A 227 -10.13 0.14 23.34
CA ALA A 227 -10.54 0.89 24.54
C ALA A 227 -10.46 2.40 24.32
N ARG A 228 -9.35 2.87 23.73
CA ARG A 228 -9.11 4.29 23.45
C ARG A 228 -10.14 4.87 22.47
N LEU A 229 -10.42 4.18 21.37
CA LEU A 229 -11.37 4.64 20.35
C LEU A 229 -12.82 4.53 20.85
N SER A 230 -13.17 3.46 21.59
CA SER A 230 -14.49 3.30 22.18
C SER A 230 -14.82 4.38 23.21
N ALA A 231 -13.81 4.87 23.95
CA ALA A 231 -13.98 5.97 24.91
C ALA A 231 -14.30 7.33 24.24
N LEU A 232 -13.94 7.51 22.97
CA LEU A 232 -14.24 8.72 22.21
C LEU A 232 -15.61 8.67 21.53
N ALA A 233 -16.14 7.47 21.30
CA ALA A 233 -17.40 7.24 20.61
C ALA A 233 -18.55 7.04 21.61
N GLY A 234 -19.76 7.34 21.19
CA GLY A 234 -20.96 6.84 21.87
C GLY A 234 -21.08 5.32 21.74
N PRO A 235 -21.87 4.66 22.63
CA PRO A 235 -22.09 3.22 22.56
C PRO A 235 -22.58 2.78 21.17
N GLY A 236 -21.92 1.76 20.59
CA GLY A 236 -22.31 1.18 19.30
C GLY A 236 -21.91 1.99 18.06
N ALA A 237 -21.35 3.18 18.19
CA ALA A 237 -20.96 4.00 17.05
C ALA A 237 -19.72 3.49 16.29
N VAL A 238 -18.87 2.67 16.92
CA VAL A 238 -17.70 2.03 16.29
C VAL A 238 -17.83 0.53 16.38
N VAL A 239 -17.70 -0.14 15.24
CA VAL A 239 -17.71 -1.61 15.12
C VAL A 239 -16.31 -2.07 14.71
N PHE A 240 -15.70 -2.94 15.50
CA PHE A 240 -14.37 -3.49 15.21
C PHE A 240 -14.52 -4.94 14.73
N HIS A 241 -14.13 -5.19 13.49
CA HIS A 241 -14.15 -6.54 12.87
C HIS A 241 -12.91 -7.38 13.25
N ASP A 242 -11.88 -6.73 13.80
CA ASP A 242 -10.66 -7.38 14.29
C ASP A 242 -9.91 -8.23 13.25
N GLY A 243 -9.90 -7.76 12.01
CA GLY A 243 -9.26 -8.42 10.87
C GLY A 243 -10.28 -9.17 10.02
N ALA A 244 -11.19 -8.42 9.41
CA ALA A 244 -12.14 -8.93 8.42
C ALA A 244 -11.44 -9.69 7.29
N SER A 245 -12.11 -10.69 6.75
CA SER A 245 -11.73 -11.32 5.48
C SER A 245 -11.90 -10.35 4.32
N ASP A 246 -11.28 -10.67 3.17
CA ASP A 246 -11.43 -9.83 1.97
C ASP A 246 -12.91 -9.78 1.52
N GLU A 247 -13.65 -10.88 1.66
CA GLU A 247 -15.08 -10.94 1.35
C GLU A 247 -15.90 -10.04 2.27
N GLU A 248 -15.73 -10.16 3.60
CA GLU A 248 -16.38 -9.29 4.58
C GLU A 248 -16.07 -7.80 4.37
N TYR A 249 -14.84 -7.50 4.00
CA TYR A 249 -14.43 -6.13 3.70
C TYR A 249 -15.11 -5.60 2.44
N LEU A 250 -15.15 -6.36 1.36
CA LEU A 250 -15.81 -5.97 0.11
C LEU A 250 -17.33 -5.80 0.31
N ASP A 251 -17.96 -6.65 1.11
CA ASP A 251 -19.39 -6.54 1.43
C ASP A 251 -19.68 -5.30 2.29
N ALA A 252 -18.81 -5.01 3.26
CA ALA A 252 -18.90 -3.78 4.03
C ALA A 252 -18.76 -2.53 3.13
N LEU A 253 -17.85 -2.55 2.17
CA LEU A 253 -17.72 -1.46 1.20
C LEU A 253 -18.98 -1.32 0.36
N ARG A 254 -19.52 -2.41 -0.23
CA ARG A 254 -20.71 -2.36 -1.09
C ARG A 254 -21.93 -1.77 -0.40
N SER A 255 -22.09 -2.00 0.89
CA SER A 255 -23.22 -1.50 1.69
C SER A 255 -23.00 -0.11 2.28
N ALA A 256 -21.75 0.37 2.34
CA ALA A 256 -21.40 1.63 3.01
C ALA A 256 -21.82 2.89 2.24
N THR A 257 -21.99 3.97 2.98
CA THR A 257 -22.11 5.31 2.40
C THR A 257 -20.76 5.78 1.84
N ALA A 258 -19.66 5.54 2.57
CA ALA A 258 -18.31 5.92 2.13
C ALA A 258 -17.22 5.11 2.81
N LEU A 259 -16.10 4.95 2.12
CA LEU A 259 -14.82 4.68 2.81
C LEU A 259 -14.25 6.01 3.30
N VAL A 260 -13.76 6.02 4.54
CA VAL A 260 -13.18 7.22 5.17
C VAL A 260 -11.77 6.98 5.68
N THR A 261 -10.88 7.95 5.52
CA THR A 261 -9.55 7.94 6.15
C THR A 261 -9.06 9.35 6.45
N ALA A 262 -8.59 9.55 7.69
CA ALA A 262 -8.08 10.83 8.18
C ALA A 262 -6.56 10.85 8.31
N SER A 263 -5.85 10.02 7.55
CA SER A 263 -4.38 9.90 7.58
C SER A 263 -3.69 11.24 7.31
N TYR A 264 -2.66 11.55 8.07
CA TYR A 264 -1.78 12.70 7.82
C TYR A 264 -0.75 12.42 6.72
N ASP A 265 -0.45 11.15 6.45
CA ASP A 265 0.53 10.73 5.45
C ASP A 265 0.23 9.33 4.94
N GLU A 266 0.48 9.08 3.64
CA GLU A 266 0.28 7.79 2.97
C GLU A 266 1.25 7.63 1.80
N GLY A 267 1.52 6.36 1.45
CA GLY A 267 2.30 6.04 0.25
C GLY A 267 1.46 5.96 -1.01
N PHE A 268 0.22 5.44 -0.88
CA PHE A 268 -0.72 5.30 -1.99
C PHE A 268 -2.19 5.37 -1.53
N GLY A 269 -2.62 4.44 -0.67
CA GLY A 269 -4.01 4.31 -0.25
C GLY A 269 -4.77 3.25 -1.07
N ILE A 270 -4.29 2.02 -1.08
CA ILE A 270 -4.97 0.89 -1.75
C ILE A 270 -6.48 0.84 -1.39
N PRO A 271 -6.89 1.02 -0.11
CA PRO A 271 -8.30 1.02 0.26
C PRO A 271 -9.17 2.03 -0.51
N LEU A 272 -8.59 3.16 -0.95
CA LEU A 272 -9.35 4.12 -1.76
C LEU A 272 -9.70 3.53 -3.13
N VAL A 273 -8.75 2.88 -3.77
CA VAL A 273 -8.96 2.27 -5.09
C VAL A 273 -9.91 1.08 -4.99
N GLU A 274 -9.80 0.28 -3.93
CA GLU A 274 -10.71 -0.82 -3.63
C GLU A 274 -12.16 -0.33 -3.45
N ALA A 275 -12.36 0.69 -2.63
CA ALA A 275 -13.69 1.28 -2.41
C ALA A 275 -14.26 1.87 -3.71
N MET A 276 -13.47 2.69 -4.41
CA MET A 276 -13.87 3.26 -5.68
C MET A 276 -14.20 2.19 -6.73
N GLY A 277 -13.42 1.09 -6.75
CA GLY A 277 -13.60 -0.03 -7.69
C GLY A 277 -14.92 -0.76 -7.52
N VAL A 278 -15.41 -0.90 -6.30
CA VAL A 278 -16.75 -1.48 -6.03
C VAL A 278 -17.89 -0.46 -6.09
N GLY A 279 -17.58 0.81 -6.39
CA GLY A 279 -18.58 1.88 -6.49
C GLY A 279 -18.91 2.55 -5.16
N THR A 280 -18.04 2.43 -4.16
CA THR A 280 -18.20 3.14 -2.88
C THR A 280 -17.42 4.45 -2.93
N PRO A 281 -18.09 5.60 -2.76
CA PRO A 281 -17.43 6.89 -2.72
C PRO A 281 -16.45 6.99 -1.54
N VAL A 282 -15.49 7.92 -1.66
CA VAL A 282 -14.45 8.11 -0.64
C VAL A 282 -14.47 9.53 -0.09
N ALA A 283 -14.34 9.65 1.24
CA ALA A 283 -14.12 10.91 1.93
C ALA A 283 -12.80 10.81 2.71
N VAL A 284 -11.81 11.63 2.35
CA VAL A 284 -10.42 11.43 2.74
C VAL A 284 -9.72 12.74 3.10
N SER A 285 -8.62 12.64 3.84
CA SER A 285 -7.77 13.79 4.15
C SER A 285 -7.35 14.56 2.90
N ASP A 286 -7.29 15.87 3.01
CA ASP A 286 -6.73 16.74 1.97
C ASP A 286 -5.19 16.71 2.02
N ILE A 287 -4.62 15.63 1.50
CA ILE A 287 -3.18 15.43 1.38
C ILE A 287 -2.79 15.11 -0.07
N PRO A 288 -1.55 15.42 -0.49
CA PRO A 288 -1.12 15.30 -1.89
C PRO A 288 -1.40 13.94 -2.51
N ILE A 289 -1.10 12.85 -1.79
CA ILE A 289 -1.31 11.49 -2.31
C ILE A 289 -2.79 11.16 -2.52
N PHE A 290 -3.68 11.59 -1.64
CA PHE A 290 -5.10 11.34 -1.82
C PHE A 290 -5.70 12.20 -2.94
N ARG A 291 -5.16 13.40 -3.17
CA ARG A 291 -5.45 14.22 -4.35
C ARG A 291 -5.02 13.53 -5.64
N GLU A 292 -3.84 12.90 -5.63
CA GLU A 292 -3.34 12.14 -6.78
C GLU A 292 -4.23 10.94 -7.09
N ILE A 293 -4.62 10.16 -6.08
CA ILE A 293 -5.40 8.92 -6.26
C ILE A 293 -6.88 9.21 -6.46
N GLY A 294 -7.49 10.02 -5.59
CA GLY A 294 -8.91 10.34 -5.62
C GLY A 294 -9.30 11.33 -6.72
N GLY A 295 -8.37 12.20 -7.16
CA GLY A 295 -8.67 13.21 -8.17
C GLY A 295 -9.88 14.09 -7.79
N ASP A 296 -10.75 14.35 -8.75
CA ASP A 296 -11.95 15.20 -8.55
C ASP A 296 -13.17 14.43 -8.03
N VAL A 297 -13.04 13.10 -7.82
CA VAL A 297 -14.18 12.26 -7.41
C VAL A 297 -14.26 12.05 -5.91
N ALA A 298 -13.16 12.23 -5.18
CA ALA A 298 -13.11 12.13 -3.73
C ALA A 298 -13.59 13.42 -3.05
N GLU A 299 -14.20 13.27 -1.87
CA GLU A 299 -14.46 14.37 -0.96
C GLU A 299 -13.29 14.57 -0.02
N TYR A 300 -12.75 15.78 0.01
CA TYR A 300 -11.56 16.10 0.80
C TYR A 300 -11.93 16.89 2.05
N PHE A 301 -11.19 16.62 3.14
CA PHE A 301 -11.35 17.32 4.42
C PHE A 301 -10.01 17.55 5.13
N ASP A 302 -9.96 18.55 6.00
CA ASP A 302 -8.87 18.75 6.94
C ASP A 302 -8.83 17.59 7.94
N PRO A 303 -7.74 16.77 7.95
CA PRO A 303 -7.62 15.62 8.86
C PRO A 303 -7.65 15.99 10.35
N ALA A 304 -7.40 17.23 10.72
CA ALA A 304 -7.45 17.68 12.10
C ALA A 304 -8.87 18.10 12.58
N SER A 305 -9.87 18.11 11.66
CA SER A 305 -11.21 18.66 11.94
C SER A 305 -12.32 17.61 11.84
N PRO A 306 -12.86 17.10 12.97
CA PRO A 306 -14.02 16.21 12.98
C PRO A 306 -15.25 16.80 12.26
N SER A 307 -15.46 18.11 12.34
CA SER A 307 -16.56 18.78 11.65
C SER A 307 -16.37 18.80 10.13
N ALA A 308 -15.12 18.91 9.65
CA ALA A 308 -14.81 18.82 8.23
C ALA A 308 -15.03 17.39 7.70
N VAL A 309 -14.68 16.35 8.49
CA VAL A 309 -15.03 14.95 8.18
C VAL A 309 -16.54 14.79 8.02
N ALA A 310 -17.32 15.22 9.02
CA ALA A 310 -18.77 15.11 8.97
C ALA A 310 -19.38 15.86 7.76
N ALA A 311 -18.86 17.05 7.45
CA ALA A 311 -19.30 17.82 6.28
C ALA A 311 -18.98 17.08 4.96
N ALA A 312 -17.79 16.49 4.82
CA ALA A 312 -17.40 15.70 3.64
C ALA A 312 -18.31 14.47 3.46
N VAL A 313 -18.58 13.73 4.54
CA VAL A 313 -19.50 12.58 4.52
C VAL A 313 -20.91 13.00 4.07
N ARG A 314 -21.43 14.12 4.56
CA ARG A 314 -22.75 14.64 4.13
C ARG A 314 -22.75 15.06 2.65
N ARG A 315 -21.65 15.62 2.12
CA ARG A 315 -21.52 15.91 0.68
C ARG A 315 -21.55 14.63 -0.14
N VAL A 316 -20.84 13.57 0.30
CA VAL A 316 -20.94 12.23 -0.33
C VAL A 316 -22.39 11.75 -0.31
N GLU A 317 -23.06 11.77 0.87
CA GLU A 317 -24.44 11.28 1.02
C GLU A 317 -25.42 12.00 0.07
N SER A 318 -25.29 13.32 -0.06
CA SER A 318 -26.21 14.15 -0.86
C SER A 318 -26.13 13.93 -2.39
N ARG A 319 -24.99 13.44 -2.90
CA ARG A 319 -24.75 13.19 -4.33
C ARG A 319 -24.23 11.78 -4.59
N TRP A 320 -24.65 10.83 -3.77
CA TRP A 320 -24.06 9.52 -3.67
C TRP A 320 -23.99 8.77 -5.00
N ASP A 321 -25.08 8.73 -5.78
CA ASP A 321 -25.15 7.99 -7.04
C ASP A 321 -24.16 8.55 -8.07
N GLN A 322 -24.04 9.87 -8.16
CA GLN A 322 -23.05 10.53 -9.02
C GLN A 322 -21.63 10.23 -8.56
N ALA A 323 -21.38 10.31 -7.25
CA ALA A 323 -20.05 10.03 -6.67
C ALA A 323 -19.66 8.56 -6.86
N SER A 324 -20.62 7.62 -6.75
CA SER A 324 -20.40 6.19 -6.99
C SER A 324 -19.98 5.93 -8.43
N ALA A 325 -20.72 6.44 -9.40
CA ALA A 325 -20.39 6.25 -10.82
C ALA A 325 -19.01 6.83 -11.18
N ALA A 326 -18.71 8.04 -10.69
CA ALA A 326 -17.41 8.69 -10.91
C ALA A 326 -16.26 7.91 -10.24
N SER A 327 -16.51 7.30 -9.07
CA SER A 327 -15.54 6.48 -8.36
C SER A 327 -15.12 5.26 -9.18
N ILE A 328 -16.07 4.54 -9.79
CA ILE A 328 -15.80 3.37 -10.64
C ILE A 328 -14.91 3.77 -11.83
N GLU A 329 -15.27 4.86 -12.51
CA GLU A 329 -14.46 5.36 -13.64
C GLU A 329 -13.03 5.70 -13.19
N ARG A 330 -12.90 6.35 -12.04
CA ARG A 330 -11.59 6.73 -11.49
C ARG A 330 -10.73 5.52 -11.13
N ALA A 331 -11.30 4.51 -10.48
CA ALA A 331 -10.61 3.28 -10.11
C ALA A 331 -10.06 2.54 -11.34
N GLY A 332 -10.77 2.58 -12.46
CA GLY A 332 -10.35 1.96 -13.73
C GLY A 332 -9.03 2.48 -14.32
N ARG A 333 -8.49 3.59 -13.77
CA ARG A 333 -7.16 4.11 -14.13
C ARG A 333 -6.02 3.39 -13.43
N PHE A 334 -6.29 2.58 -12.42
CA PHE A 334 -5.30 1.86 -11.63
C PHE A 334 -5.43 0.37 -11.94
N ARG A 335 -4.52 -0.17 -12.73
CA ARG A 335 -4.55 -1.57 -13.18
C ARG A 335 -3.22 -2.26 -12.91
N TRP A 336 -3.27 -3.46 -12.39
CA TRP A 336 -2.06 -4.25 -12.14
C TRP A 336 -1.27 -4.54 -13.42
N SER A 337 -1.96 -4.69 -14.58
CA SER A 337 -1.29 -4.84 -15.88
C SER A 337 -0.41 -3.64 -16.24
N ASP A 338 -0.88 -2.43 -15.99
CA ASP A 338 -0.09 -1.21 -16.24
C ASP A 338 1.09 -1.11 -15.27
N SER A 339 0.88 -1.51 -14.01
CA SER A 339 1.94 -1.53 -12.99
C SER A 339 3.02 -2.54 -13.33
N ALA A 340 2.65 -3.76 -13.72
CA ALA A 340 3.58 -4.80 -14.14
C ALA A 340 4.39 -4.36 -15.37
N GLU A 341 3.74 -3.74 -16.35
CA GLU A 341 4.40 -3.18 -17.53
C GLU A 341 5.45 -2.11 -17.15
N GLN A 342 5.11 -1.17 -16.25
CA GLN A 342 6.04 -0.16 -15.76
C GLN A 342 7.23 -0.76 -15.00
N VAL A 343 7.00 -1.79 -14.21
CA VAL A 343 8.06 -2.53 -13.51
C VAL A 343 9.00 -3.20 -14.51
N VAL A 344 8.45 -3.91 -15.50
CA VAL A 344 9.26 -4.62 -16.51
C VAL A 344 10.06 -3.62 -17.34
N GLN A 345 9.47 -2.51 -17.79
CA GLN A 345 10.19 -1.45 -18.48
C GLN A 345 11.31 -0.82 -17.63
N ALA A 346 11.12 -0.69 -16.31
CA ALA A 346 12.17 -0.22 -15.42
C ALA A 346 13.34 -1.21 -15.35
N VAL A 347 13.04 -2.51 -15.36
CA VAL A 347 14.04 -3.59 -15.38
C VAL A 347 14.79 -3.59 -16.72
N GLU A 348 14.08 -3.49 -17.85
CA GLU A 348 14.68 -3.43 -19.19
C GLU A 348 15.69 -2.28 -19.30
N ARG A 349 15.28 -1.07 -18.90
CA ARG A 349 16.19 0.11 -18.86
C ARG A 349 17.38 -0.09 -17.93
N ALA A 350 17.21 -0.78 -16.81
CA ALA A 350 18.30 -1.06 -15.88
C ALA A 350 19.34 -2.03 -16.48
N VAL A 351 18.90 -3.02 -17.26
CA VAL A 351 19.80 -3.94 -17.99
C VAL A 351 20.54 -3.19 -19.09
N GLU A 352 19.85 -2.42 -19.93
CA GLU A 352 20.45 -1.63 -21.01
C GLU A 352 21.51 -0.65 -20.50
N ALA A 353 21.26 0.01 -19.37
CA ALA A 353 22.20 0.96 -18.78
C ALA A 353 23.45 0.32 -18.17
N ARG A 354 23.46 -1.01 -18.01
CA ARG A 354 24.57 -1.78 -17.43
C ARG A 354 25.44 -2.48 -18.49
N GLY A 355 24.88 -2.77 -19.67
CA GLY A 355 25.59 -3.36 -20.83
C GLY A 355 26.34 -2.30 -21.59
#